data_fda146edf6d547c43c58a0a30b74c8c9
#
_entry.id   fda146edf6d547c43c58a0a30b74c8c9
#
_cell.length_a   1.000
_cell.length_b   1.000
_cell.length_c   1.000
_cell.angle_alpha   90.00
_cell.angle_beta   90.00
_cell.angle_gamma   90.00
#
_symmetry.space_group_name_H-M   'P 1'
#
loop_
_entity.id
_entity.type
_entity.pdbx_description
1 polymer ?
#
loop_
_entity_poly.entity_id
_entity_poly.type
_entity_poly.pdbx_seq_one_letter_code
_entity_poly.pdbx_strand_id
1 'polypeptide(L)'
;MEVTQFTYFQQVGGLDCKPITGEITYGIERLAMYLQQVENVYDLVWTEWEEPGPNGPVKRRLTYGDVYHQNEVEQSTYNFEHADTAVLFRRFAEHEAEAKRLMGVREEGAADDGAAVPQLALPAYEQVLKAGHTFNLLDARGAISVTERAAYIGRIRNLSRLVAQAYYDSRERLGFPMCGTAAAPAATEAA
;
A
#
# COMPACT_ATOMS: atom_id res chain seq x y z
N MET A 1 -14.60 12.58 -16.68
CA MET A 1 -14.14 11.47 -15.82
C MET A 1 -12.62 11.35 -15.94
N GLU A 2 -11.88 11.33 -14.81
CA GLU A 2 -10.45 11.07 -14.81
C GLU A 2 -10.19 9.58 -15.05
N VAL A 3 -9.41 9.24 -16.06
CA VAL A 3 -9.09 7.85 -16.43
C VAL A 3 -7.63 7.49 -16.24
N THR A 4 -6.77 8.51 -16.06
CA THR A 4 -5.33 8.35 -15.84
C THR A 4 -4.82 9.42 -14.88
N GLN A 5 -3.78 9.10 -14.14
CA GLN A 5 -3.07 10.00 -13.24
C GLN A 5 -1.56 9.88 -13.49
N PHE A 6 -0.87 11.02 -13.48
CA PHE A 6 0.58 11.06 -13.58
C PHE A 6 1.19 11.58 -12.28
N THR A 7 2.18 10.88 -11.76
CA THR A 7 2.85 11.21 -10.51
C THR A 7 4.36 11.32 -10.71
N TYR A 8 4.97 12.36 -10.18
CA TYR A 8 6.42 12.47 -10.01
C TYR A 8 6.80 12.06 -8.58
N PHE A 9 7.65 11.05 -8.46
CA PHE A 9 8.23 10.67 -7.17
C PHE A 9 9.52 11.42 -6.92
N GLN A 10 9.41 12.60 -6.33
CA GLN A 10 10.55 13.40 -5.92
C GLN A 10 11.18 12.88 -4.64
N GLN A 11 10.35 12.37 -3.72
CA GLN A 11 10.75 11.80 -2.45
C GLN A 11 9.92 10.56 -2.11
N VAL A 12 10.57 9.58 -1.46
CA VAL A 12 9.91 8.42 -0.87
C VAL A 12 10.37 8.28 0.58
N GLY A 13 9.42 8.30 1.52
CA GLY A 13 9.74 8.26 2.95
C GLY A 13 10.65 9.40 3.43
N GLY A 14 10.64 10.55 2.77
CA GLY A 14 11.50 11.70 3.05
C GLY A 14 12.90 11.62 2.45
N LEU A 15 13.20 10.60 1.65
CA LEU A 15 14.46 10.49 0.90
C LEU A 15 14.27 10.99 -0.53
N ASP A 16 15.18 11.81 -1.01
CA ASP A 16 15.16 12.31 -2.38
C ASP A 16 15.44 11.21 -3.39
N CYS A 17 14.60 11.11 -4.42
CA CYS A 17 14.77 10.16 -5.52
C CYS A 17 15.69 10.74 -6.58
N LYS A 18 16.73 9.99 -6.96
CA LYS A 18 17.67 10.36 -8.02
C LYS A 18 17.96 9.15 -8.91
N PRO A 19 17.46 9.10 -10.15
CA PRO A 19 16.62 10.12 -10.82
C PRO A 19 15.20 10.19 -10.24
N ILE A 20 14.51 11.33 -10.48
CA ILE A 20 13.08 11.44 -10.22
C ILE A 20 12.34 10.48 -11.15
N THR A 21 11.46 9.65 -10.58
CA THR A 21 10.69 8.66 -11.33
C THR A 21 9.30 9.18 -11.64
N GLY A 22 8.83 8.97 -12.88
CA GLY A 22 7.45 9.22 -13.28
C GLY A 22 6.64 7.92 -13.25
N GLU A 23 5.39 8.05 -12.84
CA GLU A 23 4.40 6.97 -12.87
C GLU A 23 3.16 7.42 -13.62
N ILE A 24 2.59 6.54 -14.43
CA ILE A 24 1.26 6.71 -15.02
C ILE A 24 0.37 5.59 -14.51
N THR A 25 -0.72 5.97 -13.85
CA THR A 25 -1.73 5.03 -13.33
C THR A 25 -3.01 5.15 -14.14
N TYR A 26 -3.55 4.02 -14.57
CA TYR A 26 -4.81 3.95 -15.33
C TYR A 26 -5.93 3.37 -14.46
N GLY A 27 -7.09 4.02 -14.48
CA GLY A 27 -8.33 3.47 -13.88
C GLY A 27 -8.99 2.50 -14.85
N ILE A 28 -8.74 1.20 -14.71
CA ILE A 28 -9.24 0.17 -15.64
C ILE A 28 -10.77 0.15 -15.67
N GLU A 29 -11.42 0.23 -14.52
CA GLU A 29 -12.88 0.28 -14.41
C GLU A 29 -13.45 1.51 -15.13
N ARG A 30 -12.83 2.67 -14.97
CA ARG A 30 -13.25 3.91 -15.62
C ARG A 30 -13.09 3.84 -17.14
N LEU A 31 -12.00 3.26 -17.62
CA LEU A 31 -11.79 2.99 -19.05
C LEU A 31 -12.84 2.02 -19.58
N ALA A 32 -13.13 0.94 -18.85
CA ALA A 32 -14.13 -0.04 -19.22
C ALA A 32 -15.55 0.57 -19.24
N MET A 33 -15.90 1.41 -18.27
CA MET A 33 -17.17 2.16 -18.28
C MET A 33 -17.30 3.02 -19.52
N TYR A 34 -16.25 3.72 -19.90
CA TYR A 34 -16.26 4.54 -21.12
C TYR A 34 -16.42 3.68 -22.39
N LEU A 35 -15.67 2.58 -22.49
CA LEU A 35 -15.74 1.69 -23.66
C LEU A 35 -17.07 0.95 -23.76
N GLN A 36 -17.64 0.52 -22.65
CA GLN A 36 -18.94 -0.17 -22.60
C GLN A 36 -20.13 0.80 -22.55
N GLN A 37 -19.87 2.13 -22.44
CA GLN A 37 -20.88 3.16 -22.35
C GLN A 37 -21.89 2.95 -21.22
N VAL A 38 -21.38 2.56 -20.03
CA VAL A 38 -22.16 2.41 -18.80
C VAL A 38 -21.83 3.52 -17.82
N GLU A 39 -22.83 3.99 -17.06
CA GLU A 39 -22.67 5.07 -16.09
C GLU A 39 -22.34 4.56 -14.70
N ASN A 40 -22.71 3.32 -14.39
CA ASN A 40 -22.48 2.67 -13.11
C ASN A 40 -21.43 1.54 -13.27
N VAL A 41 -20.42 1.54 -12.41
CA VAL A 41 -19.34 0.52 -12.42
C VAL A 41 -19.89 -0.91 -12.25
N TYR A 42 -20.97 -1.08 -11.50
CA TYR A 42 -21.59 -2.39 -11.28
C TYR A 42 -22.28 -2.98 -12.52
N ASP A 43 -22.58 -2.15 -13.53
CA ASP A 43 -23.17 -2.59 -14.79
C ASP A 43 -22.13 -3.04 -15.82
N LEU A 44 -20.82 -2.88 -15.51
CA LEU A 44 -19.76 -3.37 -16.38
C LEU A 44 -19.91 -4.86 -16.60
N VAL A 45 -19.84 -5.28 -17.85
CA VAL A 45 -19.79 -6.70 -18.20
C VAL A 45 -18.40 -7.23 -17.85
N TRP A 46 -18.34 -8.18 -16.89
CA TRP A 46 -17.13 -8.86 -16.48
C TRP A 46 -16.74 -9.97 -17.45
N THR A 47 -17.73 -10.81 -17.82
CA THR A 47 -17.58 -11.86 -18.82
C THR A 47 -18.91 -12.25 -19.44
N GLU A 48 -18.86 -12.74 -20.67
CA GLU A 48 -20.01 -13.31 -21.37
C GLU A 48 -19.66 -14.71 -21.88
N TRP A 49 -20.68 -15.60 -21.92
CA TRP A 49 -20.56 -16.93 -22.49
C TRP A 49 -21.92 -17.40 -23.04
N GLU A 50 -21.91 -18.50 -23.78
CA GLU A 50 -23.12 -19.14 -24.28
C GLU A 50 -23.30 -20.50 -23.60
N GLU A 51 -24.53 -20.78 -23.19
CA GLU A 51 -24.94 -22.09 -22.64
C GLU A 51 -25.92 -22.76 -23.57
N PRO A 52 -25.91 -24.14 -23.66
CA PRO A 52 -26.97 -24.86 -24.35
C PRO A 52 -28.33 -24.59 -23.69
N GLY A 53 -29.31 -24.19 -24.48
CA GLY A 53 -30.69 -23.96 -24.02
C GLY A 53 -31.67 -24.79 -24.83
N PRO A 54 -32.92 -24.92 -24.35
CA PRO A 54 -33.95 -25.78 -24.98
C PRO A 54 -34.35 -25.34 -26.39
N ASN A 55 -34.13 -24.05 -26.73
CA ASN A 55 -34.46 -23.44 -28.05
C ASN A 55 -33.21 -22.91 -28.78
N GLY A 56 -32.02 -23.38 -28.43
CA GLY A 56 -30.74 -22.89 -28.96
C GLY A 56 -29.86 -22.27 -27.90
N PRO A 57 -28.66 -21.79 -28.27
CA PRO A 57 -27.72 -21.17 -27.33
C PRO A 57 -28.32 -19.97 -26.59
N VAL A 58 -28.13 -19.91 -25.28
CA VAL A 58 -28.55 -18.80 -24.42
C VAL A 58 -27.31 -18.02 -23.99
N LYS A 59 -27.25 -16.73 -24.31
CA LYS A 59 -26.21 -15.85 -23.81
C LYS A 59 -26.37 -15.60 -22.32
N ARG A 60 -25.27 -15.78 -21.60
CA ARG A 60 -25.14 -15.45 -20.19
C ARG A 60 -24.08 -14.37 -20.02
N ARG A 61 -24.22 -13.60 -18.98
CA ARG A 61 -23.19 -12.62 -18.59
C ARG A 61 -23.12 -12.51 -17.08
N LEU A 62 -21.94 -12.21 -16.58
CA LEU A 62 -21.70 -11.68 -15.24
C LEU A 62 -21.28 -10.23 -15.35
N THR A 63 -21.75 -9.42 -14.40
CA THR A 63 -21.35 -8.02 -14.26
C THR A 63 -20.30 -7.85 -13.18
N TYR A 64 -19.63 -6.71 -13.15
CA TYR A 64 -18.78 -6.29 -12.05
C TYR A 64 -19.55 -6.31 -10.72
N GLY A 65 -20.81 -5.91 -10.75
CA GLY A 65 -21.70 -5.94 -9.59
C GLY A 65 -21.92 -7.37 -9.05
N ASP A 66 -22.13 -8.35 -9.93
CA ASP A 66 -22.31 -9.75 -9.52
C ASP A 66 -21.07 -10.28 -8.78
N VAL A 67 -19.88 -9.79 -9.14
CA VAL A 67 -18.61 -10.25 -8.56
C VAL A 67 -18.23 -9.50 -7.29
N TYR A 68 -18.39 -8.16 -7.27
CA TYR A 68 -17.76 -7.31 -6.24
C TYR A 68 -18.72 -6.53 -5.35
N HIS A 69 -19.99 -6.31 -5.78
CA HIS A 69 -20.89 -5.40 -5.04
C HIS A 69 -21.11 -5.84 -3.59
N GLN A 70 -21.35 -7.13 -3.35
CA GLN A 70 -21.58 -7.62 -1.99
C GLN A 70 -20.34 -7.47 -1.09
N ASN A 71 -19.14 -7.70 -1.65
CA ASN A 71 -17.90 -7.47 -0.91
C ASN A 71 -17.75 -6.00 -0.52
N GLU A 72 -18.05 -5.07 -1.42
CA GLU A 72 -17.97 -3.63 -1.11
C GLU A 72 -19.00 -3.23 -0.05
N VAL A 73 -20.22 -3.77 -0.09
CA VAL A 73 -21.24 -3.53 0.94
C VAL A 73 -20.72 -3.98 2.31
N GLU A 74 -20.20 -5.20 2.40
CA GLU A 74 -19.71 -5.75 3.67
C GLU A 74 -18.49 -4.99 4.21
N GLN A 75 -17.52 -4.66 3.36
CA GLN A 75 -16.33 -3.90 3.75
C GLN A 75 -16.69 -2.46 4.17
N SER A 76 -17.58 -1.81 3.44
CA SER A 76 -18.05 -0.47 3.80
C SER A 76 -18.81 -0.47 5.13
N THR A 77 -19.71 -1.43 5.30
CA THR A 77 -20.46 -1.60 6.56
C THR A 77 -19.52 -1.84 7.74
N TYR A 78 -18.52 -2.71 7.58
CA TYR A 78 -17.49 -2.90 8.60
C TYR A 78 -16.71 -1.61 8.88
N ASN A 79 -16.22 -0.94 7.84
CA ASN A 79 -15.35 0.23 7.97
C ASN A 79 -16.06 1.42 8.64
N PHE A 80 -17.32 1.67 8.29
CA PHE A 80 -18.03 2.87 8.74
C PHE A 80 -18.92 2.62 9.96
N GLU A 81 -19.38 1.39 10.20
CA GLU A 81 -20.41 1.13 11.20
C GLU A 81 -19.98 0.14 12.30
N HIS A 82 -19.27 -0.93 11.95
CA HIS A 82 -19.08 -2.07 12.86
C HIS A 82 -17.66 -2.31 13.35
N ALA A 83 -16.63 -1.69 12.77
CA ALA A 83 -15.27 -1.86 13.25
C ALA A 83 -15.15 -1.42 14.73
N ASP A 84 -14.66 -2.31 15.60
CA ASP A 84 -14.47 -2.06 17.03
C ASP A 84 -13.30 -1.09 17.25
N THR A 85 -13.62 0.13 17.65
CA THR A 85 -12.64 1.20 17.84
C THR A 85 -11.62 0.91 18.95
N ALA A 86 -12.03 0.23 20.03
CA ALA A 86 -11.11 -0.12 21.11
C ALA A 86 -10.07 -1.16 20.63
N VAL A 87 -10.50 -2.13 19.83
CA VAL A 87 -9.59 -3.08 19.17
C VAL A 87 -8.65 -2.37 18.19
N LEU A 88 -9.16 -1.42 17.42
CA LEU A 88 -8.36 -0.67 16.45
C LEU A 88 -7.29 0.20 17.13
N PHE A 89 -7.60 0.89 18.22
CA PHE A 89 -6.61 1.66 18.99
C PHE A 89 -5.47 0.77 19.49
N ARG A 90 -5.82 -0.40 20.06
CA ARG A 90 -4.82 -1.38 20.52
C ARG A 90 -3.96 -1.89 19.37
N ARG A 91 -4.56 -2.30 18.26
CA ARG A 91 -3.84 -2.78 17.06
C ARG A 91 -2.89 -1.73 16.49
N PHE A 92 -3.32 -0.47 16.45
CA PHE A 92 -2.44 0.61 16.00
C PHE A 92 -1.20 0.71 16.88
N ALA A 93 -1.38 0.71 18.21
CA ALA A 93 -0.26 0.76 19.16
C ALA A 93 0.67 -0.45 19.03
N GLU A 94 0.12 -1.65 18.87
CA GLU A 94 0.88 -2.90 18.67
C GLU A 94 1.71 -2.85 17.37
N HIS A 95 1.12 -2.41 16.26
CA HIS A 95 1.83 -2.27 14.98
C HIS A 95 2.93 -1.21 15.04
N GLU A 96 2.67 -0.08 15.69
CA GLU A 96 3.69 0.96 15.88
C GLU A 96 4.85 0.46 16.74
N ALA A 97 4.56 -0.21 17.87
CA ALA A 97 5.57 -0.76 18.77
C ALA A 97 6.43 -1.80 18.06
N GLU A 98 5.80 -2.72 17.31
CA GLU A 98 6.51 -3.75 16.57
C GLU A 98 7.37 -3.16 15.44
N ALA A 99 6.86 -2.16 14.69
CA ALA A 99 7.65 -1.46 13.69
C ALA A 99 8.92 -0.83 14.32
N LYS A 100 8.77 -0.15 15.44
CA LYS A 100 9.89 0.46 16.19
C LYS A 100 10.88 -0.59 16.65
N ARG A 101 10.40 -1.70 17.24
CA ARG A 101 11.25 -2.82 17.68
C ARG A 101 12.08 -3.38 16.54
N LEU A 102 11.47 -3.65 15.39
CA LEU A 102 12.14 -4.15 14.18
C LEU A 102 13.16 -3.17 13.60
N MET A 103 13.01 -1.87 13.88
CA MET A 103 13.98 -0.85 13.51
C MET A 103 15.05 -0.60 14.55
N GLY A 104 15.06 -1.37 15.65
CA GLY A 104 16.02 -1.19 16.74
C GLY A 104 15.78 0.08 17.55
N VAL A 105 14.60 0.70 17.45
CA VAL A 105 14.21 1.84 18.28
C VAL A 105 13.82 1.29 19.65
N ARG A 106 14.61 1.64 20.68
CA ARG A 106 14.33 1.25 22.06
C ARG A 106 13.39 2.26 22.70
N GLU A 107 12.50 1.76 23.54
CA GLU A 107 11.70 2.65 24.40
C GLU A 107 12.59 3.30 25.47
N GLU A 108 12.25 4.52 25.83
CA GLU A 108 12.97 5.28 26.86
C GLU A 108 12.88 4.54 28.19
N GLY A 109 14.03 4.15 28.75
CA GLY A 109 14.10 3.36 30.00
C GLY A 109 14.14 1.83 29.83
N ALA A 110 14.10 1.29 28.62
CA ALA A 110 14.31 -0.15 28.41
C ALA A 110 15.75 -0.53 28.79
N ALA A 111 15.91 -1.64 29.55
CA ALA A 111 17.22 -2.17 29.90
C ALA A 111 18.00 -2.52 28.63
N ASP A 112 19.28 -2.12 28.60
CA ASP A 112 20.20 -2.53 27.54
C ASP A 112 20.63 -3.97 27.80
N ASP A 113 20.00 -4.93 27.15
CA ASP A 113 20.36 -6.34 27.20
C ASP A 113 21.55 -6.71 26.28
N GLY A 114 22.14 -5.70 25.62
CA GLY A 114 23.30 -5.86 24.73
C GLY A 114 23.00 -6.60 23.42
N ALA A 115 21.76 -7.03 23.20
CA ALA A 115 21.36 -7.69 21.96
C ALA A 115 21.18 -6.64 20.86
N ALA A 116 22.02 -6.69 19.83
CA ALA A 116 21.81 -5.92 18.61
C ALA A 116 20.58 -6.48 17.89
N VAL A 117 19.47 -5.74 17.92
CA VAL A 117 18.30 -6.10 17.11
C VAL A 117 18.64 -5.78 15.65
N PRO A 118 18.64 -6.77 14.74
CA PRO A 118 18.88 -6.48 13.34
C PRO A 118 17.76 -5.57 12.82
N GLN A 119 18.14 -4.51 12.05
CA GLN A 119 17.16 -3.66 11.38
C GLN A 119 16.50 -4.43 10.24
N LEU A 120 15.26 -4.82 10.45
CA LEU A 120 14.46 -5.59 9.50
C LEU A 120 13.47 -4.67 8.78
N ALA A 121 13.96 -3.90 7.80
CA ALA A 121 13.19 -2.86 7.13
C ALA A 121 11.89 -3.38 6.46
N LEU A 122 11.92 -4.52 5.77
CA LEU A 122 10.74 -5.04 5.08
C LEU A 122 9.64 -5.54 6.04
N PRO A 123 9.93 -6.36 7.08
CA PRO A 123 8.92 -6.68 8.08
C PRO A 123 8.40 -5.46 8.84
N ALA A 124 9.25 -4.47 9.12
CA ALA A 124 8.82 -3.22 9.73
C ALA A 124 7.88 -2.43 8.81
N TYR A 125 8.13 -2.41 7.50
CA TYR A 125 7.25 -1.79 6.52
C TYR A 125 5.85 -2.40 6.53
N GLU A 126 5.73 -3.73 6.64
CA GLU A 126 4.42 -4.37 6.79
C GLU A 126 3.66 -3.87 8.03
N GLN A 127 4.36 -3.64 9.14
CA GLN A 127 3.72 -3.07 10.33
C GLN A 127 3.27 -1.62 10.09
N VAL A 128 4.04 -0.82 9.36
CA VAL A 128 3.66 0.55 8.99
C VAL A 128 2.39 0.55 8.11
N LEU A 129 2.29 -0.37 7.14
CA LEU A 129 1.09 -0.53 6.31
C LEU A 129 -0.13 -0.90 7.15
N LYS A 130 0.02 -1.85 8.09
CA LYS A 130 -1.04 -2.26 9.01
C LYS A 130 -1.47 -1.11 9.94
N ALA A 131 -0.52 -0.34 10.48
CA ALA A 131 -0.81 0.85 11.26
C ALA A 131 -1.58 1.90 10.43
N GLY A 132 -1.16 2.15 9.18
CA GLY A 132 -1.85 3.05 8.26
C GLY A 132 -3.27 2.61 7.95
N HIS A 133 -3.48 1.31 7.69
CA HIS A 133 -4.82 0.75 7.50
C HIS A 133 -5.69 0.91 8.75
N THR A 134 -5.14 0.57 9.92
CA THR A 134 -5.86 0.71 11.21
C THR A 134 -6.25 2.16 11.48
N PHE A 135 -5.36 3.11 11.18
CA PHE A 135 -5.67 4.55 11.26
C PHE A 135 -6.83 4.94 10.34
N ASN A 136 -6.84 4.45 9.09
CA ASN A 136 -7.93 4.74 8.16
C ASN A 136 -9.28 4.22 8.68
N LEU A 137 -9.32 3.06 9.34
CA LEU A 137 -10.53 2.54 9.98
C LEU A 137 -10.98 3.41 11.15
N LEU A 138 -10.05 3.86 12.00
CA LEU A 138 -10.35 4.78 13.10
C LEU A 138 -10.91 6.13 12.60
N ASP A 139 -10.33 6.65 11.52
CA ASP A 139 -10.79 7.89 10.88
C ASP A 139 -12.20 7.69 10.28
N ALA A 140 -12.43 6.59 9.55
CA ALA A 140 -13.74 6.24 8.98
C ALA A 140 -14.82 6.05 10.05
N ARG A 141 -14.48 5.48 11.20
CA ARG A 141 -15.37 5.33 12.35
C ARG A 141 -15.63 6.65 13.10
N GLY A 142 -14.97 7.75 12.72
CA GLY A 142 -15.05 9.02 13.44
C GLY A 142 -14.51 8.93 14.88
N ALA A 143 -13.63 7.96 15.16
CA ALA A 143 -13.12 7.68 16.50
C ALA A 143 -11.99 8.62 16.94
N ILE A 144 -11.44 9.41 16.03
CA ILE A 144 -10.33 10.35 16.25
C ILE A 144 -10.75 11.77 15.86
N SER A 145 -10.37 12.73 16.69
CA SER A 145 -10.58 14.16 16.42
C SER A 145 -9.66 14.67 15.33
N VAL A 146 -9.95 15.86 14.77
CA VAL A 146 -9.11 16.53 13.77
C VAL A 146 -7.67 16.72 14.28
N THR A 147 -7.51 17.08 15.56
CA THR A 147 -6.19 17.28 16.18
C THR A 147 -5.44 15.96 16.34
N GLU A 148 -6.10 14.91 16.80
CA GLU A 148 -5.52 13.58 16.93
C GLU A 148 -5.14 13.00 15.56
N ARG A 149 -5.96 13.25 14.55
CA ARG A 149 -5.68 12.84 13.17
C ARG A 149 -4.30 13.32 12.70
N ALA A 150 -3.96 14.59 12.94
CA ALA A 150 -2.65 15.14 12.61
C ALA A 150 -1.52 14.43 13.37
N ALA A 151 -1.73 14.08 14.65
CA ALA A 151 -0.76 13.35 15.45
C ALA A 151 -0.55 11.91 14.93
N TYR A 152 -1.61 11.18 14.58
CA TYR A 152 -1.52 9.83 13.98
C TYR A 152 -0.77 9.85 12.64
N ILE A 153 -1.08 10.81 11.78
CA ILE A 153 -0.37 10.99 10.49
C ILE A 153 1.12 11.25 10.75
N GLY A 154 1.45 12.09 11.74
CA GLY A 154 2.84 12.36 12.13
C GLY A 154 3.57 11.08 12.58
N ARG A 155 2.93 10.24 13.40
CA ARG A 155 3.48 8.94 13.85
C ARG A 155 3.77 8.01 12.67
N ILE A 156 2.81 7.84 11.75
CA ILE A 156 2.97 7.00 10.56
C ILE A 156 4.08 7.53 9.65
N ARG A 157 4.15 8.85 9.43
CA ARG A 157 5.24 9.47 8.64
C ARG A 157 6.61 9.22 9.24
N ASN A 158 6.74 9.33 10.55
CA ASN A 158 8.00 9.04 11.24
C ASN A 158 8.43 7.58 11.09
N LEU A 159 7.50 6.64 11.24
CA LEU A 159 7.77 5.22 10.99
C LEU A 159 8.17 4.96 9.54
N SER A 160 7.45 5.55 8.59
CA SER A 160 7.76 5.42 7.15
C SER A 160 9.16 5.92 6.82
N ARG A 161 9.57 7.05 7.43
CA ARG A 161 10.93 7.60 7.26
C ARG A 161 12.01 6.68 7.81
N LEU A 162 11.80 6.15 9.01
CA LEU A 162 12.73 5.19 9.62
C LEU A 162 12.93 3.95 8.76
N VAL A 163 11.82 3.40 8.26
CA VAL A 163 11.85 2.21 7.40
C VAL A 163 12.52 2.50 6.06
N ALA A 164 12.21 3.65 5.43
CA ALA A 164 12.81 4.04 4.15
C ALA A 164 14.33 4.18 4.29
N GLN A 165 14.81 4.83 5.35
CA GLN A 165 16.24 4.99 5.62
C GLN A 165 16.90 3.63 5.84
N ALA A 166 16.33 2.78 6.70
CA ALA A 166 16.89 1.46 6.97
C ALA A 166 16.92 0.56 5.72
N TYR A 167 15.89 0.68 4.86
CA TYR A 167 15.86 -0.03 3.58
C TYR A 167 16.99 0.47 2.67
N TYR A 168 17.13 1.78 2.50
CA TYR A 168 18.19 2.39 1.70
C TYR A 168 19.57 1.92 2.17
N ASP A 169 19.86 2.07 3.47
CA ASP A 169 21.14 1.66 4.07
C ASP A 169 21.41 0.16 3.86
N SER A 170 20.37 -0.67 3.90
CA SER A 170 20.50 -2.10 3.63
C SER A 170 20.88 -2.38 2.17
N ARG A 171 20.32 -1.61 1.21
CA ARG A 171 20.66 -1.74 -0.23
C ARG A 171 22.06 -1.22 -0.51
N GLU A 172 22.46 -0.15 0.15
CA GLU A 172 23.81 0.40 0.05
C GLU A 172 24.88 -0.60 0.55
N ARG A 173 24.64 -1.22 1.70
CA ARG A 173 25.53 -2.30 2.22
C ARG A 173 25.65 -3.50 1.26
N LEU A 174 24.64 -3.78 0.47
CA LEU A 174 24.66 -4.82 -0.57
C LEU A 174 25.24 -4.33 -1.91
N GLY A 175 25.68 -3.07 -2.01
CA GLY A 175 26.22 -2.49 -3.25
C GLY A 175 25.12 -2.23 -4.30
N PHE A 176 23.87 -1.97 -3.90
CA PHE A 176 22.74 -1.70 -4.80
C PHE A 176 22.58 -2.73 -5.92
N PRO A 177 22.34 -4.00 -5.60
CA PRO A 177 22.38 -5.10 -6.58
C PRO A 177 21.39 -4.96 -7.73
N MET A 178 20.36 -4.11 -7.58
CA MET A 178 19.38 -3.83 -8.64
C MET A 178 19.81 -2.70 -9.60
N CYS A 179 20.86 -1.94 -9.27
CA CYS A 179 21.31 -0.85 -10.12
C CYS A 179 22.31 -1.31 -11.23
N GLY A 180 22.65 -2.59 -11.28
CA GLY A 180 23.63 -3.15 -12.20
C GLY A 180 25.05 -2.67 -11.87
N THR A 181 26.02 -3.55 -11.92
CA THR A 181 27.41 -3.13 -12.02
C THR A 181 27.58 -2.51 -13.41
N ALA A 182 27.93 -1.23 -13.50
CA ALA A 182 28.47 -0.71 -14.75
C ALA A 182 29.56 -1.67 -15.19
N ALA A 183 29.42 -2.26 -16.38
CA ALA A 183 30.43 -3.16 -16.91
C ALA A 183 31.78 -2.45 -16.76
N ALA A 184 32.72 -3.07 -16.04
CA ALA A 184 34.07 -2.55 -15.98
C ALA A 184 34.53 -2.29 -17.41
N PRO A 185 35.12 -1.12 -17.74
CA PRO A 185 35.59 -0.86 -19.08
C PRO A 185 36.50 -2.01 -19.47
N ALA A 186 36.21 -2.66 -20.61
CA ALA A 186 37.06 -3.73 -21.16
C ALA A 186 38.48 -3.22 -21.14
N ALA A 187 39.37 -3.94 -20.45
CA ALA A 187 40.80 -3.64 -20.51
C ALA A 187 41.20 -3.62 -21.97
N THR A 188 41.57 -2.45 -22.45
CA THR A 188 42.14 -2.30 -23.81
C THR A 188 43.46 -3.07 -23.76
N GLU A 189 43.48 -4.26 -24.31
CA GLU A 189 44.74 -4.95 -24.60
C GLU A 189 45.57 -4.03 -25.52
N ALA A 190 46.63 -3.47 -24.95
CA ALA A 190 47.62 -2.76 -25.70
C ALA A 190 48.41 -3.79 -26.53
N ALA A 191 48.28 -3.68 -27.84
CA ALA A 191 49.14 -4.34 -28.82
C ALA A 191 50.49 -3.60 -28.96
#